data_ff5c542288105f2eb6f45176248d67eb
#
_entry.id   ff5c542288105f2eb6f45176248d67eb
#
_cell.length_a   1.000
_cell.length_b   1.000
_cell.length_c   1.000
_cell.angle_alpha   90.00
_cell.angle_beta   90.00
_cell.angle_gamma   90.00
#
_symmetry.space_group_name_H-M   'P 1'
#
loop_
_entity.id
_entity.type
_entity.pdbx_description
1 polymer ?
#
loop_
_entity_poly.entity_id
_entity_poly.type
_entity_poly.pdbx_seq_one_letter_code
_entity_poly.pdbx_strand_id
1 'polypeptide(L)'
;MLYHASQTGNIRVLEPKVSNHNAPLIYFSAKRENVLVYLSNAVEKYCKETEFAHNGKWHKWASYGFEPDGILRLDEYYPNAIKDTYKGVSGYIYCSNDIYETESDIKINNVVATSEAVPVVSVEFIEDAYAEILKAEKAGLIKIRRFEDMSDKMLAWIKNTIKSEYTQAENEPDYRYFLKAKFPFLSADC
;
A
#
# COMPACT_ATOMS: atom_id res chain seq x y z
N MET A 1 -0.88 -21.84 -0.35
CA MET A 1 -0.38 -20.90 -1.38
C MET A 1 -0.26 -19.52 -0.73
N LEU A 2 0.85 -18.84 -0.97
CA LEU A 2 1.12 -17.52 -0.44
C LEU A 2 1.28 -16.53 -1.59
N TYR A 3 0.87 -15.29 -1.37
CA TYR A 3 0.76 -14.26 -2.40
C TYR A 3 1.67 -13.07 -2.08
N HIS A 4 2.33 -12.54 -3.10
CA HIS A 4 3.12 -11.31 -3.08
C HIS A 4 2.73 -10.46 -4.29
N ALA A 5 2.64 -9.14 -4.16
CA ALA A 5 2.35 -8.28 -5.29
C ALA A 5 3.47 -7.31 -5.60
N SER A 6 3.70 -7.07 -6.90
CA SER A 6 4.67 -6.11 -7.40
C SER A 6 4.22 -5.52 -8.74
N GLN A 7 4.55 -4.27 -9.00
CA GLN A 7 4.36 -3.64 -10.31
C GLN A 7 5.42 -4.11 -11.32
N THR A 8 6.52 -4.71 -10.86
CA THR A 8 7.56 -5.28 -11.71
C THR A 8 7.11 -6.63 -12.25
N GLY A 9 7.16 -6.80 -13.57
CA GLY A 9 6.83 -8.06 -14.26
C GLY A 9 8.02 -9.00 -14.38
N ASN A 10 7.74 -10.23 -14.83
CA ASN A 10 8.72 -11.25 -15.18
C ASN A 10 9.64 -11.72 -14.03
N ILE A 11 9.22 -11.57 -12.78
CA ILE A 11 9.98 -12.08 -11.64
C ILE A 11 9.82 -13.61 -11.59
N ARG A 12 10.93 -14.33 -11.63
CA ARG A 12 10.98 -15.79 -11.47
C ARG A 12 11.35 -16.22 -10.06
N VAL A 13 12.12 -15.37 -9.36
CA VAL A 13 12.52 -15.55 -7.97
C VAL A 13 12.29 -14.21 -7.29
N LEU A 14 11.58 -14.22 -6.19
CA LEU A 14 11.41 -13.05 -5.33
C LEU A 14 12.65 -12.94 -4.43
N GLU A 15 13.28 -11.79 -4.44
CA GLU A 15 14.48 -11.50 -3.64
C GLU A 15 14.12 -10.61 -2.45
N PRO A 16 14.70 -10.86 -1.25
CA PRO A 16 14.50 -10.00 -0.09
C PRO A 16 14.97 -8.56 -0.35
N LYS A 17 14.18 -7.60 0.07
CA LYS A 17 14.52 -6.18 -0.04
C LYS A 17 14.36 -5.48 1.30
N VAL A 18 15.27 -4.55 1.59
CA VAL A 18 15.15 -3.69 2.76
C VAL A 18 13.91 -2.81 2.59
N SER A 19 13.01 -2.89 3.55
CA SER A 19 11.78 -2.11 3.61
C SER A 19 11.71 -1.38 4.96
N ASN A 20 10.51 -0.97 5.37
CA ASN A 20 10.26 -0.17 6.58
C ASN A 20 10.76 -0.80 7.90
N HIS A 21 11.18 -2.05 7.91
CA HIS A 21 11.67 -2.75 9.10
C HIS A 21 13.21 -2.89 9.16
N ASN A 22 13.94 -2.17 8.29
CA ASN A 22 15.40 -2.17 8.22
C ASN A 22 16.05 -3.56 8.04
N ALA A 23 15.26 -4.58 7.70
CA ALA A 23 15.73 -5.93 7.39
C ALA A 23 15.33 -6.30 5.96
N PRO A 24 16.18 -7.03 5.21
CA PRO A 24 15.82 -7.53 3.89
C PRO A 24 14.81 -8.68 4.04
N LEU A 25 13.54 -8.40 3.74
CA LEU A 25 12.45 -9.35 3.85
C LEU A 25 11.56 -9.34 2.61
N ILE A 26 10.93 -10.47 2.35
CA ILE A 26 9.81 -10.60 1.43
C ILE A 26 8.57 -10.86 2.27
N TYR A 27 7.51 -10.10 2.03
CA TYR A 27 6.23 -10.26 2.71
C TYR A 27 5.25 -10.97 1.80
N PHE A 28 4.58 -11.96 2.36
CA PHE A 28 3.51 -12.70 1.69
C PHE A 28 2.23 -12.64 2.52
N SER A 29 1.10 -12.82 1.85
CA SER A 29 -0.18 -13.03 2.52
C SER A 29 -0.78 -14.37 2.12
N ALA A 30 -1.44 -15.03 3.06
CA ALA A 30 -2.26 -16.20 2.78
C ALA A 30 -3.57 -15.86 2.03
N LYS A 31 -3.92 -14.57 1.97
CA LYS A 31 -5.10 -14.06 1.25
C LYS A 31 -4.66 -13.23 0.05
N ARG A 32 -5.15 -13.61 -1.15
CA ARG A 32 -4.81 -12.94 -2.41
C ARG A 32 -5.15 -11.45 -2.40
N GLU A 33 -6.32 -11.12 -1.91
CA GLU A 33 -6.82 -9.74 -1.88
C GLU A 33 -5.99 -8.81 -1.00
N ASN A 34 -5.33 -9.34 0.02
CA ASN A 34 -4.52 -8.53 0.94
C ASN A 34 -3.29 -7.91 0.26
N VAL A 35 -2.78 -8.55 -0.81
CA VAL A 35 -1.58 -8.03 -1.48
C VAL A 35 -1.89 -6.96 -2.53
N LEU A 36 -3.16 -6.75 -2.89
CA LEU A 36 -3.57 -5.70 -3.82
C LEU A 36 -3.14 -4.30 -3.35
N VAL A 37 -3.01 -4.09 -2.04
CA VAL A 37 -2.58 -2.80 -1.45
C VAL A 37 -1.16 -2.39 -1.86
N TYR A 38 -0.33 -3.32 -2.29
CA TYR A 38 1.04 -3.05 -2.75
C TYR A 38 1.10 -2.64 -4.23
N LEU A 39 0.00 -2.79 -4.97
CA LEU A 39 -0.13 -2.28 -6.33
C LEU A 39 -0.58 -0.81 -6.31
N SER A 40 0.26 0.04 -5.72
CA SER A 40 -0.01 1.46 -5.54
C SER A 40 1.22 2.30 -5.84
N ASN A 41 1.01 3.47 -6.43
CA ASN A 41 2.07 4.43 -6.73
C ASN A 41 1.54 5.88 -6.71
N ALA A 42 0.71 6.22 -5.74
CA ALA A 42 -0.02 7.49 -5.69
C ALA A 42 0.87 8.72 -5.84
N VAL A 43 2.03 8.76 -5.20
CA VAL A 43 2.97 9.89 -5.24
C VAL A 43 3.62 9.99 -6.60
N GLU A 44 4.17 8.89 -7.14
CA GLU A 44 4.77 8.84 -8.47
C GLU A 44 3.77 9.24 -9.56
N LYS A 45 2.57 8.68 -9.50
CA LYS A 45 1.48 9.00 -10.44
C LYS A 45 1.13 10.48 -10.41
N TYR A 46 0.95 11.05 -9.21
CA TYR A 46 0.63 12.47 -9.05
C TYR A 46 1.77 13.37 -9.57
N CYS A 47 3.02 13.05 -9.23
CA CYS A 47 4.17 13.79 -9.74
C CYS A 47 4.24 13.73 -11.27
N LYS A 48 4.00 12.56 -11.87
CA LYS A 48 3.96 12.40 -13.32
C LYS A 48 2.84 13.22 -13.98
N GLU A 49 1.65 13.20 -13.40
CA GLU A 49 0.48 13.95 -13.90
C GLU A 49 0.67 15.47 -13.82
N THR A 50 1.48 15.94 -12.86
CA THR A 50 1.74 17.38 -12.62
C THR A 50 3.12 17.83 -13.07
N GLU A 51 3.87 16.98 -13.79
CA GLU A 51 5.22 17.25 -14.29
C GLU A 51 6.22 17.64 -13.18
N PHE A 52 5.98 17.17 -11.94
CA PHE A 52 6.89 17.36 -10.83
C PHE A 52 7.94 16.25 -10.79
N ALA A 53 9.20 16.59 -10.46
CA ALA A 53 10.27 15.60 -10.36
C ALA A 53 10.00 14.60 -9.22
N HIS A 54 10.06 13.30 -9.51
CA HIS A 54 9.92 12.22 -8.52
C HIS A 54 11.28 11.57 -8.27
N ASN A 55 11.62 11.36 -7.00
CA ASN A 55 12.93 10.82 -6.58
C ASN A 55 13.06 9.29 -6.72
N GLY A 56 11.98 8.61 -7.14
CA GLY A 56 11.92 7.16 -7.30
C GLY A 56 11.62 6.39 -6.01
N LYS A 57 11.47 7.07 -4.87
CA LYS A 57 11.12 6.44 -3.60
C LYS A 57 9.63 6.07 -3.59
N TRP A 58 9.34 4.81 -3.30
CA TRP A 58 7.96 4.37 -3.11
C TRP A 58 7.42 4.83 -1.76
N HIS A 59 6.27 5.48 -1.78
CA HIS A 59 5.53 5.85 -0.57
C HIS A 59 4.26 5.01 -0.49
N LYS A 60 4.10 4.35 0.66
CA LYS A 60 2.83 3.73 1.00
C LYS A 60 1.81 4.83 1.21
N TRP A 61 0.91 4.94 0.27
CA TRP A 61 -0.20 5.84 0.38
C TRP A 61 -1.52 5.08 0.42
N ALA A 62 -2.44 5.52 1.20
CA ALA A 62 -3.59 4.89 1.77
C ALA A 62 -3.25 4.04 3.00
N SER A 63 -3.92 4.34 4.08
CA SER A 63 -3.82 3.53 5.28
C SER A 63 -4.56 2.23 5.11
N TYR A 64 -3.98 1.16 5.59
CA TYR A 64 -4.67 -0.11 5.73
C TYR A 64 -4.45 -0.69 7.13
N GLY A 65 -5.40 -1.46 7.56
CA GLY A 65 -5.37 -2.22 8.80
C GLY A 65 -6.18 -3.49 8.67
N PHE A 66 -6.39 -4.17 9.77
CA PHE A 66 -7.23 -5.36 9.80
C PHE A 66 -8.39 -5.15 10.78
N GLU A 67 -9.57 -5.60 10.39
CA GLU A 67 -10.71 -5.70 11.28
C GLU A 67 -10.47 -6.83 12.31
N PRO A 68 -11.22 -6.90 13.41
CA PRO A 68 -11.08 -7.96 14.41
C PRO A 68 -11.25 -9.38 13.84
N ASP A 69 -11.99 -9.52 12.74
CA ASP A 69 -12.20 -10.78 12.02
C ASP A 69 -11.07 -11.10 11.01
N GLY A 70 -10.04 -10.25 10.93
CA GLY A 70 -8.90 -10.40 10.04
C GLY A 70 -9.17 -10.00 8.60
N ILE A 71 -10.29 -9.34 8.31
CA ILE A 71 -10.56 -8.75 7.00
C ILE A 71 -9.70 -7.49 6.83
N LEU A 72 -9.04 -7.37 5.68
CA LEU A 72 -8.29 -6.18 5.32
C LEU A 72 -9.24 -4.98 5.21
N ARG A 73 -8.87 -3.86 5.87
CA ARG A 73 -9.58 -2.59 5.77
C ARG A 73 -8.66 -1.54 5.15
N LEU A 74 -9.20 -0.82 4.18
CA LEU A 74 -8.59 0.37 3.59
C LEU A 74 -9.29 1.61 4.11
N ASP A 75 -8.53 2.62 4.53
CA ASP A 75 -9.05 3.87 5.09
C ASP A 75 -8.73 5.05 4.17
N GLU A 76 -9.75 5.77 3.72
CA GLU A 76 -9.57 6.99 2.94
C GLU A 76 -9.21 8.17 3.84
N TYR A 77 -8.04 8.78 3.64
CA TYR A 77 -7.60 9.94 4.42
C TYR A 77 -8.03 11.27 3.80
N TYR A 78 -8.53 11.23 2.58
CA TYR A 78 -9.18 12.32 1.86
C TYR A 78 -10.20 11.74 0.89
N PRO A 79 -11.17 12.53 0.39
CA PRO A 79 -12.20 12.03 -0.52
C PRO A 79 -11.61 11.35 -1.76
N ASN A 80 -12.08 10.14 -2.07
CA ASN A 80 -11.62 9.32 -3.19
C ASN A 80 -10.14 8.85 -3.12
N ALA A 81 -9.52 8.81 -1.93
CA ALA A 81 -8.11 8.43 -1.78
C ALA A 81 -7.81 7.03 -2.35
N ILE A 82 -8.72 6.07 -2.20
CA ILE A 82 -8.54 4.71 -2.75
C ILE A 82 -8.54 4.73 -4.28
N LYS A 83 -9.45 5.49 -4.89
CA LYS A 83 -9.48 5.66 -6.35
C LYS A 83 -8.20 6.32 -6.86
N ASP A 84 -7.76 7.40 -6.22
CA ASP A 84 -6.53 8.11 -6.60
C ASP A 84 -5.30 7.22 -6.50
N THR A 85 -5.25 6.37 -5.47
CA THR A 85 -4.12 5.50 -5.20
C THR A 85 -4.02 4.33 -6.17
N TYR A 86 -5.15 3.71 -6.53
CA TYR A 86 -5.14 2.39 -7.19
C TYR A 86 -5.67 2.40 -8.62
N LYS A 87 -6.46 3.39 -9.04
CA LYS A 87 -7.04 3.41 -10.39
C LYS A 87 -5.97 3.59 -11.46
N GLY A 88 -6.00 2.69 -12.45
CA GLY A 88 -5.04 2.66 -13.55
C GLY A 88 -3.66 2.13 -13.14
N VAL A 89 -3.52 1.57 -11.93
CA VAL A 89 -2.30 0.88 -11.52
C VAL A 89 -2.41 -0.59 -11.87
N SER A 90 -1.53 -1.07 -12.75
CA SER A 90 -1.38 -2.48 -13.10
C SER A 90 -0.21 -3.12 -12.36
N GLY A 91 -0.20 -4.44 -12.32
CA GLY A 91 0.90 -5.19 -11.72
C GLY A 91 0.66 -6.68 -11.73
N TYR A 92 1.37 -7.38 -10.87
CA TYR A 92 1.39 -8.84 -10.85
C TYR A 92 1.23 -9.35 -9.42
N ILE A 93 0.45 -10.41 -9.26
CA ILE A 93 0.42 -11.21 -8.04
C ILE A 93 1.21 -12.47 -8.29
N TYR A 94 2.28 -12.63 -7.53
CA TYR A 94 3.17 -13.79 -7.55
C TYR A 94 2.75 -14.76 -6.46
N CYS A 95 2.67 -16.04 -6.81
CA CYS A 95 2.30 -17.11 -5.89
C CYS A 95 3.48 -18.01 -5.60
N SER A 96 3.57 -18.48 -4.37
CA SER A 96 4.53 -19.50 -3.96
C SER A 96 3.90 -20.48 -2.96
N ASN A 97 4.44 -21.71 -2.89
CA ASN A 97 3.96 -22.75 -1.97
C ASN A 97 4.91 -22.95 -0.78
N ASP A 98 6.21 -22.88 -1.02
CA ASP A 98 7.24 -23.30 -0.07
C ASP A 98 7.98 -22.06 0.46
N ILE A 99 7.53 -21.56 1.61
CA ILE A 99 8.16 -20.44 2.29
C ILE A 99 8.51 -20.89 3.71
N TYR A 100 9.78 -20.82 4.03
CA TYR A 100 10.26 -20.98 5.39
C TYR A 100 10.13 -19.63 6.10
N GLU A 101 9.30 -19.59 7.14
CA GLU A 101 9.14 -18.39 7.95
C GLU A 101 10.47 -17.99 8.58
N THR A 102 10.84 -16.73 8.40
CA THR A 102 11.89 -16.11 9.19
C THR A 102 11.28 -15.71 10.53
N GLU A 103 11.94 -16.02 11.65
CA GLU A 103 11.59 -15.46 12.95
C GLU A 103 11.62 -13.92 12.83
N SER A 104 10.45 -13.32 12.74
CA SER A 104 10.30 -11.87 12.71
C SER A 104 9.36 -11.45 13.83
N ASP A 105 9.65 -10.32 14.45
CA ASP A 105 8.76 -9.68 15.42
C ASP A 105 7.45 -9.17 14.79
N ILE A 106 7.26 -9.42 13.48
CA ILE A 106 6.12 -8.95 12.70
C ILE A 106 4.97 -9.92 12.86
N LYS A 107 4.06 -9.59 13.78
CA LYS A 107 2.83 -10.35 14.01
C LYS A 107 1.66 -9.64 13.32
N ILE A 108 1.50 -9.88 12.01
CA ILE A 108 0.37 -9.38 11.23
C ILE A 108 -0.46 -10.59 10.79
N ASN A 109 -1.76 -10.55 10.99
CA ASN A 109 -2.67 -11.63 10.59
C ASN A 109 -2.54 -11.98 9.10
N ASN A 110 -2.37 -13.27 8.80
CA ASN A 110 -2.23 -13.79 7.44
C ASN A 110 -0.97 -13.31 6.68
N VAL A 111 0.02 -12.75 7.36
CA VAL A 111 1.29 -12.34 6.76
C VAL A 111 2.39 -13.29 7.19
N VAL A 112 3.19 -13.71 6.22
CA VAL A 112 4.43 -14.47 6.39
C VAL A 112 5.56 -13.64 5.83
N ALA A 113 6.69 -13.59 6.52
CA ALA A 113 7.90 -12.92 6.04
C ALA A 113 9.07 -13.89 5.98
N THR A 114 9.93 -13.75 4.98
CA THR A 114 11.16 -14.53 4.86
C THR A 114 12.32 -13.65 4.40
N SER A 115 13.51 -13.98 4.86
CA SER A 115 14.78 -13.38 4.42
C SER A 115 15.43 -14.18 3.27
N GLU A 116 14.83 -15.28 2.85
CA GLU A 116 15.34 -16.11 1.78
C GLU A 116 14.67 -15.81 0.43
N ALA A 117 15.41 -16.05 -0.65
CA ALA A 117 14.86 -15.93 -1.99
C ALA A 117 13.81 -17.03 -2.25
N VAL A 118 12.68 -16.66 -2.85
CA VAL A 118 11.53 -17.55 -3.02
C VAL A 118 11.20 -17.74 -4.49
N PRO A 119 11.23 -18.97 -5.03
CA PRO A 119 10.81 -19.26 -6.39
C PRO A 119 9.31 -18.98 -6.59
N VAL A 120 8.98 -18.40 -7.73
CA VAL A 120 7.61 -18.14 -8.16
C VAL A 120 7.03 -19.38 -8.81
N VAL A 121 5.86 -19.83 -8.36
CA VAL A 121 5.11 -20.99 -8.90
C VAL A 121 4.13 -20.55 -9.98
N SER A 122 3.43 -19.44 -9.77
CA SER A 122 2.49 -18.88 -10.75
C SER A 122 2.40 -17.36 -10.62
N VAL A 123 1.94 -16.73 -11.68
CA VAL A 123 1.79 -15.28 -11.79
C VAL A 123 0.43 -14.95 -12.34
N GLU A 124 -0.23 -13.99 -11.73
CA GLU A 124 -1.49 -13.39 -12.19
C GLU A 124 -1.24 -11.93 -12.55
N PHE A 125 -1.66 -11.49 -13.74
CA PHE A 125 -1.63 -10.08 -14.12
C PHE A 125 -2.88 -9.37 -13.65
N ILE A 126 -2.70 -8.21 -13.03
CA ILE A 126 -3.76 -7.30 -12.58
C ILE A 126 -3.72 -6.08 -13.49
N GLU A 127 -4.76 -5.88 -14.27
CA GLU A 127 -4.86 -4.75 -15.20
C GLU A 127 -5.13 -3.43 -14.47
N ASP A 128 -6.01 -3.45 -13.46
CA ASP A 128 -6.38 -2.29 -12.65
C ASP A 128 -6.62 -2.71 -11.19
N ALA A 129 -5.71 -2.30 -10.31
CA ALA A 129 -5.77 -2.64 -8.90
C ALA A 129 -7.04 -2.08 -8.22
N TYR A 130 -7.54 -0.92 -8.65
CA TYR A 130 -8.78 -0.34 -8.11
C TYR A 130 -9.99 -1.20 -8.43
N ALA A 131 -10.10 -1.67 -9.68
CA ALA A 131 -11.20 -2.56 -10.08
C ALA A 131 -11.20 -3.87 -9.27
N GLU A 132 -10.01 -4.46 -9.06
CA GLU A 132 -9.88 -5.68 -8.24
C GLU A 132 -10.21 -5.43 -6.76
N ILE A 133 -9.80 -4.29 -6.19
CA ILE A 133 -10.16 -3.90 -4.82
C ILE A 133 -11.68 -3.75 -4.67
N LEU A 134 -12.35 -3.06 -5.61
CA LEU A 134 -13.81 -2.92 -5.57
C LEU A 134 -14.54 -4.26 -5.72
N LYS A 135 -14.01 -5.16 -6.54
CA LYS A 135 -14.53 -6.52 -6.67
C LYS A 135 -14.39 -7.31 -5.36
N ALA A 136 -13.24 -7.19 -4.69
CA ALA A 136 -13.00 -7.82 -3.39
C ALA A 136 -13.88 -7.18 -2.29
N GLU A 137 -14.09 -5.86 -2.30
CA GLU A 137 -15.03 -5.17 -1.41
C GLU A 137 -16.46 -5.72 -1.57
N LYS A 138 -16.94 -5.81 -2.81
CA LYS A 138 -18.28 -6.36 -3.12
C LYS A 138 -18.43 -7.81 -2.66
N ALA A 139 -17.37 -8.59 -2.68
CA ALA A 139 -17.34 -9.97 -2.19
C ALA A 139 -17.18 -10.08 -0.66
N GLY A 140 -17.02 -8.96 0.07
CA GLY A 140 -16.80 -8.94 1.52
C GLY A 140 -15.41 -9.38 1.96
N LEU A 141 -14.44 -9.45 1.04
CA LEU A 141 -13.04 -9.85 1.30
C LEU A 141 -12.16 -8.70 1.74
N ILE A 142 -12.54 -7.47 1.38
CA ILE A 142 -11.94 -6.20 1.79
C ILE A 142 -13.05 -5.29 2.31
N LYS A 143 -12.73 -4.46 3.29
CA LYS A 143 -13.57 -3.32 3.69
C LYS A 143 -12.92 -2.02 3.25
N ILE A 144 -13.72 -1.07 2.78
CA ILE A 144 -13.28 0.30 2.54
C ILE A 144 -14.07 1.22 3.47
N ARG A 145 -13.35 1.94 4.32
CA ARG A 145 -13.93 3.01 5.11
C ARG A 145 -13.76 4.32 4.35
N ARG A 146 -14.87 4.84 3.84
CA ARG A 146 -14.89 6.06 3.03
C ARG A 146 -14.59 7.27 3.91
N PHE A 147 -14.02 8.30 3.30
CA PHE A 147 -13.69 9.54 4.00
C PHE A 147 -14.94 10.17 4.66
N GLU A 148 -16.06 10.12 3.97
CA GLU A 148 -17.36 10.67 4.41
C GLU A 148 -17.93 9.95 5.64
N ASP A 149 -17.51 8.70 5.88
CA ASP A 149 -17.94 7.86 7.00
C ASP A 149 -17.02 8.01 8.23
N MET A 150 -15.97 8.85 8.15
CA MET A 150 -15.02 9.03 9.23
C MET A 150 -15.63 9.85 10.38
N SER A 151 -15.43 9.38 11.61
CA SER A 151 -15.79 10.17 12.80
C SER A 151 -14.87 11.38 12.97
N ASP A 152 -15.36 12.43 13.66
CA ASP A 152 -14.56 13.62 14.00
C ASP A 152 -13.24 13.26 14.71
N LYS A 153 -13.28 12.26 15.60
CA LYS A 153 -12.08 11.76 16.28
C LYS A 153 -11.07 11.19 15.29
N MET A 154 -11.55 10.45 14.28
CA MET A 154 -10.67 9.89 13.26
C MET A 154 -10.12 10.98 12.33
N LEU A 155 -10.95 11.92 11.93
CA LEU A 155 -10.51 13.08 11.13
C LEU A 155 -9.43 13.90 11.85
N ALA A 156 -9.59 14.13 13.16
CA ALA A 156 -8.58 14.80 13.96
C ALA A 156 -7.26 14.00 14.02
N TRP A 157 -7.36 12.68 14.19
CA TRP A 157 -6.20 11.78 14.18
C TRP A 157 -5.50 11.80 12.81
N ILE A 158 -6.25 11.68 11.71
CA ILE A 158 -5.72 11.79 10.34
C ILE A 158 -4.96 13.11 10.17
N LYS A 159 -5.55 14.24 10.57
CA LYS A 159 -4.91 15.56 10.46
C LYS A 159 -3.56 15.60 11.19
N ASN A 160 -3.49 15.06 12.41
CA ASN A 160 -2.25 15.02 13.18
C ASN A 160 -1.21 14.09 12.56
N THR A 161 -1.63 12.92 12.08
CA THR A 161 -0.77 11.95 11.38
C THR A 161 -0.16 12.59 10.13
N ILE A 162 -0.97 13.26 9.30
CA ILE A 162 -0.50 13.90 8.08
C ILE A 162 0.46 15.07 8.37
N LYS A 163 0.25 15.85 9.45
CA LYS A 163 1.22 16.87 9.89
C LYS A 163 2.56 16.25 10.27
N SER A 164 2.53 15.10 10.97
CA SER A 164 3.75 14.37 11.33
C SER A 164 4.47 13.85 10.09
N GLU A 165 3.77 13.19 9.17
CA GLU A 165 4.31 12.71 7.89
C GLU A 165 4.95 13.85 7.09
N TYR A 166 4.27 14.98 6.99
CA TYR A 166 4.78 16.17 6.29
C TYR A 166 6.06 16.71 6.91
N THR A 167 6.17 16.67 8.24
CA THR A 167 7.38 17.11 8.96
C THR A 167 8.52 16.10 8.73
N GLN A 168 8.26 14.80 8.81
CA GLN A 168 9.25 13.76 8.58
C GLN A 168 9.78 13.73 7.14
N ALA A 169 8.95 14.15 6.19
CA ALA A 169 9.30 14.25 4.78
C ALA A 169 10.13 15.51 4.42
N GLU A 170 10.89 16.09 5.35
CA GLU A 170 11.64 17.35 5.12
C GLU A 170 12.57 17.28 3.91
N ASN A 171 13.20 16.13 3.69
CA ASN A 171 14.13 15.88 2.59
C ASN A 171 13.48 15.18 1.38
N GLU A 172 12.15 15.15 1.30
CA GLU A 172 11.39 14.45 0.27
C GLU A 172 10.41 15.45 -0.41
N PRO A 173 10.92 16.31 -1.32
CA PRO A 173 10.12 17.41 -1.90
C PRO A 173 8.92 16.93 -2.71
N ASP A 174 9.02 15.79 -3.40
CA ASP A 174 7.96 15.15 -4.16
C ASP A 174 6.84 14.61 -3.26
N TYR A 175 7.20 13.98 -2.14
CA TYR A 175 6.21 13.54 -1.17
C TYR A 175 5.52 14.72 -0.48
N ARG A 176 6.25 15.74 -0.10
CA ARG A 176 5.68 16.99 0.45
C ARG A 176 4.77 17.70 -0.55
N TYR A 177 5.14 17.70 -1.83
CA TYR A 177 4.33 18.27 -2.90
C TYR A 177 2.98 17.53 -3.02
N PHE A 178 3.00 16.20 -3.04
CA PHE A 178 1.81 15.36 -3.00
C PHE A 178 0.94 15.64 -1.76
N LEU A 179 1.54 15.64 -0.56
CA LEU A 179 0.81 15.87 0.69
C LEU A 179 0.12 17.23 0.71
N LYS A 180 0.78 18.30 0.28
CA LYS A 180 0.15 19.65 0.19
C LYS A 180 -1.05 19.68 -0.74
N ALA A 181 -0.97 18.97 -1.86
CA ALA A 181 -2.06 18.91 -2.83
C ALA A 181 -3.29 18.15 -2.30
N LYS A 182 -3.05 17.06 -1.57
CA LYS A 182 -4.14 16.23 -1.03
C LYS A 182 -4.68 16.74 0.31
N PHE A 183 -3.90 17.52 1.04
CA PHE A 183 -4.23 18.06 2.37
C PHE A 183 -4.01 19.57 2.44
N PRO A 184 -4.97 20.38 1.95
CA PRO A 184 -4.83 21.85 1.88
C PRO A 184 -4.52 22.54 3.22
N PHE A 185 -4.89 21.93 4.35
CA PHE A 185 -4.59 22.48 5.68
C PHE A 185 -3.08 22.57 5.96
N LEU A 186 -2.22 21.83 5.23
CA LEU A 186 -0.76 21.94 5.35
C LEU A 186 -0.22 23.26 4.77
N SER A 187 -0.98 23.94 3.92
CA SER A 187 -0.61 25.23 3.33
C SER A 187 -1.17 26.41 4.11
N ALA A 188 -2.14 26.19 5.00
CA ALA A 188 -2.80 27.24 5.77
C ALA A 188 -2.05 27.59 7.08
N ASP A 189 -1.13 26.75 7.52
CA ASP A 189 -0.34 26.94 8.75
C ASP A 189 1.07 27.54 8.46
N CYS A 190 1.30 28.13 7.24
CA CYS A 190 2.55 28.83 6.86
C CYS A 190 2.40 30.33 6.94
#